data_5ef1e67e6ea2e797dbb4c5e913c9c2a9
#
_entry.id   5ef1e67e6ea2e797dbb4c5e913c9c2a9
#
_cell.length_a   1.000
_cell.length_b   1.000
_cell.length_c   1.000
_cell.angle_alpha   90.00
_cell.angle_beta   90.00
_cell.angle_gamma   90.00
#
_symmetry.space_group_name_H-M   'P 1'
#
loop_
_entity.id
_entity.type
_entity.pdbx_description
1 polymer ?
#
loop_
_entity_poly.entity_id
_entity_poly.type
_entity_poly.pdbx_seq_one_letter_code
_entity_poly.pdbx_strand_id
1 'polypeptide(L)'
;MTKKEEKIIKDTTEELLKLLGIEGGIEINFGDEAVDIVLDTPDSGVVIGRHGDILESLQLVLSIVISKKLNRFLRISLEVGDYKKNREEWLKNTALDAKNKVMSQGREITLPELKAWERRIVHLTLKDDEEVISESVGEGRDRVLIIRPK
;
A
#
# COMPACT_ATOMS: atom_id res chain seq x y z
N MET A 1 -22.91 4.86 9.84
CA MET A 1 -22.04 5.51 10.86
C MET A 1 -22.75 6.70 11.50
N THR A 2 -22.59 6.91 12.81
CA THR A 2 -23.23 8.05 13.51
C THR A 2 -22.32 9.29 13.47
N LYS A 3 -22.91 10.50 13.55
CA LYS A 3 -22.13 11.75 13.61
C LYS A 3 -21.14 11.81 14.79
N LYS A 4 -21.44 11.10 15.88
CA LYS A 4 -20.55 10.99 17.04
C LYS A 4 -19.33 10.13 16.70
N GLU A 5 -19.51 9.02 16.01
CA GLU A 5 -18.43 8.15 15.55
C GLU A 5 -17.54 8.87 14.53
N GLU A 6 -18.12 9.57 13.57
CA GLU A 6 -17.40 10.38 12.58
C GLU A 6 -16.49 11.42 13.25
N LYS A 7 -17.03 12.11 14.28
CA LYS A 7 -16.26 13.06 15.07
C LYS A 7 -15.09 12.38 15.79
N ILE A 8 -15.31 11.22 16.43
CA ILE A 8 -14.25 10.47 17.13
C ILE A 8 -13.14 10.08 16.15
N ILE A 9 -13.49 9.62 14.96
CA ILE A 9 -12.51 9.23 13.92
C ILE A 9 -11.69 10.44 13.50
N LYS A 10 -12.34 11.55 13.19
CA LYS A 10 -11.67 12.79 12.78
C LYS A 10 -10.73 13.31 13.87
N ASP A 11 -11.25 13.52 15.08
CA ASP A 11 -10.47 14.05 16.21
C ASP A 11 -9.27 13.15 16.54
N THR A 12 -9.46 11.82 16.49
CA THR A 12 -8.39 10.86 16.74
C THR A 12 -7.30 10.91 15.67
N THR A 13 -7.69 11.03 14.41
CA THR A 13 -6.74 11.13 13.29
C THR A 13 -5.93 12.41 13.39
N GLU A 14 -6.58 13.54 13.59
CA GLU A 14 -5.92 14.85 13.75
C GLU A 14 -4.98 14.88 14.95
N GLU A 15 -5.41 14.34 16.10
CA GLU A 15 -4.60 14.25 17.30
C GLU A 15 -3.32 13.41 17.08
N LEU A 16 -3.45 12.25 16.45
CA LEU A 16 -2.31 11.38 16.17
C LEU A 16 -1.32 12.03 15.22
N LEU A 17 -1.79 12.64 14.15
CA LEU A 17 -0.93 13.36 13.19
C LEU A 17 -0.19 14.51 13.87
N LYS A 18 -0.89 15.27 14.71
CA LYS A 18 -0.29 16.36 15.49
C LYS A 18 0.80 15.86 16.45
N LEU A 19 0.57 14.76 17.16
CA LEU A 19 1.54 14.15 18.05
C LEU A 19 2.79 13.66 17.32
N LEU A 20 2.62 13.22 16.07
CA LEU A 20 3.73 12.79 15.20
C LEU A 20 4.44 13.97 14.52
N GLY A 21 3.97 15.20 14.71
CA GLY A 21 4.52 16.37 14.03
C GLY A 21 4.23 16.42 12.53
N ILE A 22 3.20 15.71 12.06
CA ILE A 22 2.79 15.70 10.66
C ILE A 22 1.80 16.83 10.42
N GLU A 23 2.16 17.77 9.57
CA GLU A 23 1.30 18.84 9.13
C GLU A 23 0.59 18.46 7.83
N GLY A 24 -0.63 18.93 7.65
CA GLY A 24 -1.39 18.72 6.43
C GLY A 24 -2.89 18.71 6.63
N GLY A 25 -3.62 18.60 5.53
CA GLY A 25 -5.07 18.45 5.51
C GLY A 25 -5.48 16.99 5.43
N ILE A 26 -6.61 16.67 6.04
CA ILE A 26 -7.22 15.35 5.90
C ILE A 26 -8.60 15.45 5.27
N GLU A 27 -8.89 14.53 4.37
CA GLU A 27 -10.22 14.25 3.85
C GLU A 27 -10.64 12.86 4.31
N ILE A 28 -11.83 12.72 4.83
CA ILE A 28 -12.32 11.46 5.36
C ILE A 28 -13.64 11.09 4.67
N ASN A 29 -13.66 9.93 4.05
CA ASN A 29 -14.84 9.32 3.46
C ASN A 29 -15.35 8.21 4.37
N PHE A 30 -16.52 8.43 4.95
CA PHE A 30 -17.13 7.54 5.93
C PHE A 30 -18.03 6.51 5.26
N GLY A 31 -17.67 5.24 5.36
CA GLY A 31 -18.53 4.11 5.05
C GLY A 31 -19.04 3.42 6.32
N ASP A 32 -19.90 2.43 6.19
CA ASP A 32 -20.47 1.73 7.35
C ASP A 32 -19.45 0.76 7.99
N GLU A 33 -18.65 0.08 7.20
CA GLU A 33 -17.68 -0.90 7.66
C GLU A 33 -16.22 -0.49 7.41
N ALA A 34 -16.01 0.52 6.60
CA ALA A 34 -14.68 1.03 6.24
C ALA A 34 -14.66 2.55 6.20
N VAL A 35 -13.53 3.12 6.49
CA VAL A 35 -13.28 4.57 6.41
C VAL A 35 -12.00 4.79 5.62
N ASP A 36 -12.08 5.64 4.60
CA ASP A 36 -10.95 6.04 3.80
C ASP A 36 -10.49 7.44 4.22
N ILE A 37 -9.24 7.54 4.63
CA ILE A 37 -8.59 8.78 5.06
C ILE A 37 -7.54 9.13 4.02
N VAL A 38 -7.65 10.32 3.45
CA VAL A 38 -6.65 10.86 2.52
C VAL A 38 -5.92 12.01 3.22
N LEU A 39 -4.62 11.89 3.34
CA LEU A 39 -3.73 12.90 3.91
C LEU A 39 -3.03 13.65 2.78
N ASP A 40 -3.17 14.96 2.78
CA ASP A 40 -2.38 15.86 1.95
C ASP A 40 -1.35 16.58 2.83
N THR A 41 -0.08 16.26 2.64
CA THR A 41 1.02 16.76 3.48
C THR A 41 2.24 17.10 2.65
N PRO A 42 2.98 18.19 3.00
CA PRO A 42 4.29 18.47 2.40
C PRO A 42 5.35 17.42 2.77
N ASP A 43 5.15 16.69 3.87
CA ASP A 43 6.06 15.66 4.38
C ASP A 43 5.73 14.25 3.85
N SER A 44 5.13 14.14 2.66
CA SER A 44 4.66 12.86 2.09
C SER A 44 5.73 11.76 2.07
N GLY A 45 6.98 12.10 1.74
CA GLY A 45 8.08 11.14 1.72
C GLY A 45 8.37 10.50 3.08
N VAL A 46 8.28 11.29 4.16
CA VAL A 46 8.47 10.80 5.55
C VAL A 46 7.28 9.92 5.97
N VAL A 47 6.06 10.35 5.64
CA VAL A 47 4.84 9.63 6.03
C VAL A 47 4.66 8.34 5.26
N ILE A 48 5.08 8.30 4.01
CA ILE A 48 5.06 7.08 3.19
C ILE A 48 6.16 6.12 3.64
N GLY A 49 7.37 6.63 3.79
CA GLY A 49 8.55 5.83 4.10
C GLY A 49 9.00 4.96 2.93
N ARG A 50 9.93 4.05 3.21
CA ARG A 50 10.43 3.12 2.20
C ARG A 50 9.32 2.16 1.77
N HIS A 51 8.95 2.20 0.48
CA HIS A 51 7.93 1.32 -0.11
C HIS A 51 6.58 1.34 0.63
N GLY A 52 6.26 2.45 1.31
CA GLY A 52 5.01 2.61 2.06
C GLY A 52 5.01 1.95 3.45
N ASP A 53 6.16 1.58 4.01
CA ASP A 53 6.25 0.91 5.32
C ASP A 53 5.72 1.77 6.46
N ILE A 54 6.05 3.07 6.46
CA ILE A 54 5.56 3.99 7.49
C ILE A 54 4.06 4.21 7.34
N LEU A 55 3.60 4.38 6.10
CA LEU A 55 2.17 4.54 5.79
C LEU A 55 1.34 3.35 6.29
N GLU A 56 1.78 2.12 6.05
CA GLU A 56 1.11 0.93 6.55
C GLU A 56 1.11 0.84 8.07
N SER A 57 2.22 1.20 8.70
CA SER A 57 2.33 1.24 10.16
C SER A 57 1.40 2.27 10.78
N LEU A 58 1.32 3.46 10.18
CA LEU A 58 0.42 4.52 10.61
C LEU A 58 -1.05 4.11 10.44
N GLN A 59 -1.39 3.50 9.31
CA GLN A 59 -2.72 2.94 9.07
C GLN A 59 -3.11 1.90 10.13
N LEU A 60 -2.19 1.01 10.50
CA LEU A 60 -2.42 -0.01 11.53
C LEU A 60 -2.67 0.65 12.90
N VAL A 61 -1.86 1.62 13.29
CA VAL A 61 -2.02 2.34 14.56
C VAL A 61 -3.38 3.06 14.60
N LEU A 62 -3.73 3.79 13.54
CA LEU A 62 -5.04 4.44 13.42
C LEU A 62 -6.19 3.44 13.56
N SER A 63 -6.10 2.32 12.87
CA SER A 63 -7.13 1.26 12.95
C SER A 63 -7.31 0.73 14.37
N ILE A 64 -6.22 0.49 15.10
CA ILE A 64 -6.27 0.01 16.47
C ILE A 64 -6.87 1.05 17.41
N VAL A 65 -6.40 2.30 17.35
CA VAL A 65 -6.83 3.37 18.25
C VAL A 65 -8.31 3.70 18.02
N ILE A 66 -8.72 3.85 16.77
CA ILE A 66 -10.10 4.16 16.41
C ILE A 66 -11.03 3.01 16.80
N SER A 67 -10.67 1.76 16.48
CA SER A 67 -11.49 0.60 16.83
C SER A 67 -11.67 0.46 18.34
N LYS A 68 -10.63 0.77 19.14
CA LYS A 68 -10.75 0.80 20.61
C LYS A 68 -11.68 1.91 21.10
N LYS A 69 -11.57 3.13 20.56
CA LYS A 69 -12.44 4.25 20.95
C LYS A 69 -13.90 4.01 20.58
N LEU A 70 -14.15 3.32 19.47
CA LEU A 70 -15.50 2.97 19.00
C LEU A 70 -16.05 1.67 19.61
N ASN A 71 -15.22 0.92 20.29
CA ASN A 71 -15.54 -0.42 20.84
C ASN A 71 -16.09 -1.38 19.79
N ARG A 72 -15.62 -1.24 18.55
CA ARG A 72 -15.90 -2.16 17.43
C ARG A 72 -14.79 -2.12 16.40
N PHE A 73 -14.62 -3.21 15.67
CA PHE A 73 -13.67 -3.25 14.56
C PHE A 73 -14.15 -2.32 13.43
N LEU A 74 -13.24 -1.52 12.92
CA LEU A 74 -13.46 -0.66 11.77
C LEU A 74 -12.23 -0.73 10.86
N ARG A 75 -12.47 -1.01 9.59
CA ARG A 75 -11.40 -1.01 8.59
C ARG A 75 -11.03 0.44 8.24
N ILE A 76 -9.76 0.77 8.42
CA ILE A 76 -9.22 2.07 8.04
C ILE A 76 -8.30 1.89 6.84
N SER A 77 -8.48 2.70 5.82
CA SER A 77 -7.54 2.87 4.71
C SER A 77 -6.93 4.27 4.82
N LEU A 78 -5.62 4.35 4.77
CA LEU A 78 -4.89 5.61 4.76
C LEU A 78 -4.16 5.78 3.43
N GLU A 79 -4.43 6.89 2.76
CA GLU A 79 -3.77 7.31 1.53
C GLU A 79 -2.97 8.59 1.80
N VAL A 80 -1.84 8.73 1.14
CA VAL A 80 -1.06 9.97 1.12
C VAL A 80 -0.91 10.43 -0.32
N GLY A 81 -1.66 11.48 -0.69
CA GLY A 81 -1.74 11.94 -2.08
C GLY A 81 -2.15 10.80 -3.02
N ASP A 82 -1.46 10.67 -4.14
CA ASP A 82 -1.67 9.61 -5.14
C ASP A 82 -0.66 8.44 -5.02
N TYR A 83 -0.08 8.22 -3.83
CA TYR A 83 1.03 7.27 -3.67
C TYR A 83 0.68 5.86 -4.16
N LYS A 84 -0.45 5.29 -3.74
CA LYS A 84 -0.81 3.91 -4.13
C LYS A 84 -1.00 3.77 -5.63
N LYS A 85 -1.65 4.75 -6.26
CA LYS A 85 -1.84 4.79 -7.72
C LYS A 85 -0.51 4.86 -8.46
N ASN A 86 0.37 5.78 -8.05
CA ASN A 86 1.69 5.94 -8.65
C ASN A 86 2.56 4.69 -8.42
N ARG A 87 2.47 4.08 -7.25
CA ARG A 87 3.18 2.83 -6.94
C ARG A 87 2.69 1.67 -7.81
N GLU A 88 1.39 1.56 -8.03
CA GLU A 88 0.80 0.54 -8.90
C GLU A 88 1.27 0.70 -10.35
N GLU A 89 1.28 1.92 -10.88
CA GLU A 89 1.80 2.22 -12.23
C GLU A 89 3.29 1.86 -12.34
N TRP A 90 4.08 2.21 -11.34
CA TRP A 90 5.48 1.85 -11.28
C TRP A 90 5.69 0.32 -11.28
N LEU A 91 4.88 -0.43 -10.54
CA LEU A 91 4.93 -1.89 -10.50
C LEU A 91 4.59 -2.52 -11.86
N LYS A 92 3.58 -2.00 -12.55
CA LYS A 92 3.22 -2.44 -13.91
C LYS A 92 4.37 -2.21 -14.90
N ASN A 93 4.99 -1.05 -14.85
CA ASN A 93 6.14 -0.73 -15.69
C ASN A 93 7.35 -1.62 -15.34
N THR A 94 7.60 -1.85 -14.07
CA THR A 94 8.65 -2.76 -13.59
C THR A 94 8.43 -4.19 -14.08
N ALA A 95 7.19 -4.66 -14.10
CA ALA A 95 6.85 -5.98 -14.64
C ALA A 95 7.20 -6.10 -16.14
N LEU A 96 6.85 -5.09 -16.93
CA LEU A 96 7.16 -5.05 -18.37
C LEU A 96 8.65 -4.94 -18.64
N ASP A 97 9.38 -4.12 -17.88
CA ASP A 97 10.83 -4.00 -17.98
C ASP A 97 11.52 -5.31 -17.61
N ALA A 98 11.06 -5.99 -16.58
CA ALA A 98 11.57 -7.31 -16.20
C ALA A 98 11.31 -8.35 -17.28
N LYS A 99 10.11 -8.37 -17.89
CA LYS A 99 9.82 -9.21 -19.05
C LYS A 99 10.82 -8.97 -20.19
N ASN A 100 11.03 -7.72 -20.56
CA ASN A 100 11.95 -7.36 -21.64
C ASN A 100 13.38 -7.83 -21.35
N LYS A 101 13.84 -7.71 -20.10
CA LYS A 101 15.15 -8.22 -19.67
C LYS A 101 15.25 -9.74 -19.71
N VAL A 102 14.21 -10.45 -19.26
CA VAL A 102 14.12 -11.91 -19.33
C VAL A 102 14.23 -12.36 -20.78
N MET A 103 13.49 -11.73 -21.69
CA MET A 103 13.50 -12.09 -23.10
C MET A 103 14.83 -11.78 -23.79
N SER A 104 15.45 -10.66 -23.46
CA SER A 104 16.74 -10.28 -24.06
C SER A 104 17.93 -11.08 -23.53
N GLN A 105 17.90 -11.48 -22.26
CA GLN A 105 18.99 -12.20 -21.59
C GLN A 105 18.80 -13.72 -21.58
N GLY A 106 17.61 -14.21 -21.88
CA GLY A 106 17.28 -15.65 -21.89
C GLY A 106 17.37 -16.32 -20.51
N ARG A 107 17.27 -15.55 -19.41
CA ARG A 107 17.39 -16.05 -18.03
C ARG A 107 16.33 -15.42 -17.13
N GLU A 108 16.04 -16.10 -16.03
CA GLU A 108 15.12 -15.59 -15.01
C GLU A 108 15.65 -14.34 -14.30
N ILE A 109 14.73 -13.51 -13.86
CA ILE A 109 14.98 -12.32 -13.04
C ILE A 109 14.18 -12.45 -11.76
N THR A 110 14.82 -12.11 -10.64
CA THR A 110 14.20 -12.08 -9.32
C THR A 110 13.88 -10.64 -8.91
N LEU A 111 12.64 -10.39 -8.50
CA LEU A 111 12.20 -9.14 -7.92
C LEU A 111 12.09 -9.31 -6.39
N PRO A 112 13.06 -8.82 -5.61
CA PRO A 112 13.04 -8.89 -4.15
C PRO A 112 12.24 -7.75 -3.53
N GLU A 113 11.98 -7.86 -2.22
CA GLU A 113 11.42 -6.80 -1.38
C GLU A 113 10.03 -6.28 -1.80
N LEU A 114 9.28 -7.06 -2.55
CA LEU A 114 7.90 -6.73 -2.88
C LEU A 114 6.94 -7.21 -1.79
N LYS A 115 5.98 -6.37 -1.43
CA LYS A 115 4.87 -6.74 -0.54
C LYS A 115 3.91 -7.71 -1.23
N ALA A 116 3.07 -8.38 -0.48
CA ALA A 116 2.13 -9.35 -1.04
C ALA A 116 1.23 -8.74 -2.12
N TRP A 117 0.68 -7.54 -1.89
CA TRP A 117 -0.16 -6.85 -2.87
C TRP A 117 0.64 -6.38 -4.09
N GLU A 118 1.90 -6.00 -3.92
CA GLU A 118 2.80 -5.60 -4.99
C GLU A 118 3.15 -6.80 -5.89
N ARG A 119 3.48 -7.94 -5.29
CA ARG A 119 3.68 -9.19 -6.06
C ARG A 119 2.45 -9.57 -6.87
N ARG A 120 1.26 -9.38 -6.28
CA ARG A 120 0.00 -9.63 -6.98
C ARG A 120 -0.18 -8.74 -8.20
N ILE A 121 0.15 -7.45 -8.12
CA ILE A 121 0.06 -6.52 -9.26
C ILE A 121 0.99 -6.96 -10.38
N VAL A 122 2.24 -7.27 -10.10
CA VAL A 122 3.21 -7.75 -11.09
C VAL A 122 2.72 -9.06 -11.71
N HIS A 123 2.26 -10.01 -10.89
CA HIS A 123 1.73 -11.28 -11.36
C HIS A 123 0.51 -11.09 -12.28
N LEU A 124 -0.44 -10.25 -11.91
CA LEU A 124 -1.62 -9.97 -12.74
C LEU A 124 -1.26 -9.26 -14.05
N THR A 125 -0.25 -8.40 -14.04
CA THR A 125 0.24 -7.72 -15.25
C THR A 125 0.80 -8.71 -16.27
N LEU A 126 1.42 -9.79 -15.80
CA LEU A 126 2.07 -10.82 -16.65
C LEU A 126 1.26 -12.12 -16.78
N LYS A 127 0.07 -12.19 -16.17
CA LYS A 127 -0.72 -13.42 -16.09
C LYS A 127 -1.03 -14.06 -17.43
N ASP A 128 -1.42 -13.26 -18.41
CA ASP A 128 -1.81 -13.71 -19.74
C ASP A 128 -0.68 -13.55 -20.77
N ASP A 129 0.55 -13.34 -20.31
CA ASP A 129 1.71 -13.20 -21.17
C ASP A 129 2.11 -14.55 -21.81
N GLU A 130 2.40 -14.55 -23.09
CA GLU A 130 2.72 -15.77 -23.82
C GLU A 130 4.20 -16.17 -23.72
N GLU A 131 5.07 -15.25 -23.35
CA GLU A 131 6.53 -15.41 -23.40
C GLU A 131 7.17 -15.64 -22.03
N VAL A 132 6.54 -15.14 -20.95
CA VAL A 132 7.07 -15.24 -19.60
C VAL A 132 6.05 -15.78 -18.62
N ILE A 133 6.56 -16.32 -17.51
CA ILE A 133 5.77 -16.74 -16.35
C ILE A 133 6.32 -16.09 -15.10
N SER A 134 5.44 -15.68 -14.20
CA SER A 134 5.80 -15.14 -12.89
C SER A 134 5.38 -16.11 -11.78
N GLU A 135 6.28 -16.30 -10.81
CA GLU A 135 6.08 -17.21 -9.67
C GLU A 135 6.59 -16.57 -8.39
N SER A 136 5.78 -16.62 -7.34
CA SER A 136 6.17 -16.17 -6.00
C SER A 136 6.77 -17.34 -5.23
N VAL A 137 8.02 -17.18 -4.76
CA VAL A 137 8.83 -18.24 -4.12
C VAL A 137 9.34 -17.77 -2.77
N GLY A 138 9.39 -18.67 -1.80
CA GLY A 138 9.85 -18.40 -0.44
C GLY A 138 8.71 -18.07 0.52
N GLU A 139 9.07 -17.68 1.74
CA GLU A 139 8.15 -17.40 2.82
C GLU A 139 8.52 -16.09 3.54
N GLY A 140 7.52 -15.43 4.12
CA GLY A 140 7.70 -14.24 4.93
C GLY A 140 8.42 -13.11 4.20
N ARG A 141 9.43 -12.54 4.85
CA ARG A 141 10.23 -11.43 4.31
C ARG A 141 11.16 -11.83 3.18
N ASP A 142 11.53 -13.11 3.10
CA ASP A 142 12.42 -13.65 2.07
C ASP A 142 11.66 -14.06 0.80
N ARG A 143 10.34 -13.88 0.79
CA ARG A 143 9.53 -14.20 -0.37
C ARG A 143 9.81 -13.23 -1.51
N VAL A 144 10.11 -13.80 -2.67
CA VAL A 144 10.46 -13.06 -3.89
C VAL A 144 9.55 -13.44 -5.03
N LEU A 145 9.49 -12.60 -6.05
CA LEU A 145 8.82 -12.88 -7.31
C LEU A 145 9.88 -13.18 -8.38
N ILE A 146 9.77 -14.32 -9.02
CA ILE A 146 10.64 -14.74 -10.11
C ILE A 146 9.88 -14.62 -11.42
N ILE A 147 10.50 -13.99 -12.42
CA ILE A 147 10.01 -13.91 -13.79
C ILE A 147 10.98 -14.67 -14.67
N ARG A 148 10.48 -15.65 -15.39
CA ARG A 148 11.28 -16.53 -16.25
C ARG A 148 10.64 -16.72 -17.61
N PRO A 149 11.44 -17.11 -18.64
CA PRO A 149 10.87 -17.51 -19.94
C PRO A 149 9.97 -18.74 -19.79
N LYS A 150 8.92 -18.80 -20.59
CA LYS A 150 8.08 -20.01 -20.74
C LYS A 150 8.81 -21.13 -21.42
#